data_3b710c57429bcebb6ddb2ce2c04585e4
#
_entry.id   3b710c57429bcebb6ddb2ce2c04585e4
#
_cell.length_a   1.000
_cell.length_b   1.000
_cell.length_c   1.000
_cell.angle_alpha   90.00
_cell.angle_beta   90.00
_cell.angle_gamma   90.00
#
_symmetry.space_group_name_H-M   'P 1'
#
loop_
_entity.id
_entity.type
_entity.pdbx_description
1 polymer ?
#
loop_
_entity_poly.entity_id
_entity_poly.type
_entity_poly.pdbx_seq_one_letter_code
_entity_poly.pdbx_strand_id
1 'polypeptide(L)'
;MTAEETITLYRPTGTNELALIRESGFTAFPPRLPEQPVFYPVTNEAYAAQSARDWNTRYGSRVGYVTRFEVKADYLAKFDKRVVGGRVHEEYWIPAEDLEEFNRQIVGKIEVIGRFEAEGRGETRGEEVTNA
;
A
#
# COMPACT_ATOMS: atom_id res chain seq x y z
N MET A 1 -19.10 11.31 24.01
CA MET A 1 -18.22 10.20 23.65
C MET A 1 -17.17 10.68 22.65
N THR A 2 -15.96 10.34 22.90
CA THR A 2 -14.87 10.75 22.01
C THR A 2 -14.77 9.78 20.83
N ALA A 3 -14.56 10.32 19.66
CA ALA A 3 -14.29 9.49 18.51
C ALA A 3 -12.94 8.81 18.71
N GLU A 4 -12.87 7.58 18.26
CA GLU A 4 -11.65 6.83 18.34
C GLU A 4 -10.62 7.41 17.40
N GLU A 5 -9.40 7.56 17.89
CA GLU A 5 -8.32 8.10 17.07
C GLU A 5 -7.87 7.10 16.01
N THR A 6 -7.61 7.59 14.82
CA THR A 6 -7.05 6.77 13.76
C THR A 6 -5.75 7.36 13.24
N ILE A 7 -4.96 6.52 12.60
CA ILE A 7 -3.75 6.94 11.91
C ILE A 7 -3.94 6.60 10.44
N THR A 8 -3.64 7.57 9.58
CA THR A 8 -3.72 7.37 8.13
C THR A 8 -2.47 6.65 7.66
N LEU A 9 -2.66 5.57 6.93
CA LEU A 9 -1.56 4.80 6.37
C LEU A 9 -1.75 4.66 4.87
N TYR A 10 -0.66 4.30 4.20
CA TYR A 10 -0.63 4.15 2.75
C TYR A 10 0.05 2.85 2.41
N ARG A 11 -0.32 2.30 1.25
CA ARG A 11 0.36 1.09 0.76
C ARG A 11 0.41 1.10 -0.76
N PRO A 12 1.60 0.95 -1.34
CA PRO A 12 1.72 0.75 -2.78
C PRO A 12 1.35 -0.69 -3.11
N THR A 13 0.57 -0.90 -4.16
CA THR A 13 0.15 -2.23 -4.58
C THR A 13 0.29 -2.40 -6.07
N GLY A 14 0.41 -3.64 -6.51
CA GLY A 14 0.27 -3.99 -7.92
C GLY A 14 -1.17 -4.33 -8.24
N THR A 15 -1.40 -4.74 -9.48
CA THR A 15 -2.75 -5.02 -9.98
C THR A 15 -3.40 -6.20 -9.26
N ASN A 16 -2.62 -7.26 -9.01
CA ASN A 16 -3.19 -8.47 -8.40
C ASN A 16 -3.66 -8.21 -6.97
N GLU A 17 -2.86 -7.51 -6.20
CA GLU A 17 -3.26 -7.20 -4.82
C GLU A 17 -4.47 -6.28 -4.83
N LEU A 18 -4.49 -5.30 -5.72
CA LEU A 18 -5.63 -4.38 -5.80
C LEU A 18 -6.91 -5.11 -6.17
N ALA A 19 -6.82 -6.10 -7.07
CA ALA A 19 -8.00 -6.89 -7.45
C ALA A 19 -8.58 -7.61 -6.23
N LEU A 20 -7.71 -8.16 -5.39
CA LEU A 20 -8.17 -8.86 -4.18
C LEU A 20 -8.75 -7.90 -3.15
N ILE A 21 -8.17 -6.71 -3.03
CA ILE A 21 -8.74 -5.67 -2.17
C ILE A 21 -10.14 -5.30 -2.65
N ARG A 22 -10.31 -5.14 -3.96
CA ARG A 22 -11.62 -4.83 -4.55
C ARG A 22 -12.62 -5.93 -4.25
N GLU A 23 -12.20 -7.19 -4.37
CA GLU A 23 -13.08 -8.33 -4.08
C GLU A 23 -13.55 -8.34 -2.64
N SER A 24 -12.77 -7.80 -1.71
CA SER A 24 -13.16 -7.70 -0.31
C SER A 24 -14.15 -6.55 -0.06
N GLY A 25 -14.47 -5.77 -1.09
CA GLY A 25 -15.29 -4.58 -0.95
C GLY A 25 -14.47 -3.40 -0.42
N PHE A 26 -13.17 -3.42 -0.66
CA PHE A 26 -12.23 -2.40 -0.19
C PHE A 26 -12.16 -2.34 1.34
N THR A 27 -12.25 -3.49 1.98
CA THR A 27 -12.21 -3.57 3.44
C THR A 27 -11.01 -4.33 3.97
N ALA A 28 -10.28 -5.06 3.13
CA ALA A 28 -9.20 -5.92 3.63
C ALA A 28 -8.09 -6.09 2.60
N PHE A 29 -6.87 -6.19 3.11
CA PHE A 29 -5.72 -6.61 2.31
C PHE A 29 -5.67 -8.14 2.29
N PRO A 30 -5.24 -8.75 1.18
CA PRO A 30 -5.22 -10.21 1.07
C PRO A 30 -4.12 -10.81 1.95
N PRO A 31 -4.25 -12.10 2.30
CA PRO A 31 -3.20 -12.77 3.08
C PRO A 31 -1.85 -12.71 2.36
N ARG A 32 -0.78 -12.68 3.17
CA ARG A 32 0.57 -12.68 2.61
C ARG A 32 0.93 -14.08 2.13
N LEU A 33 1.82 -14.13 1.15
CA LEU A 33 2.37 -15.40 0.68
C LEU A 33 3.36 -15.95 1.72
N PRO A 34 3.63 -17.27 1.71
CA PRO A 34 4.53 -17.85 2.69
C PRO A 34 5.91 -17.22 2.74
N GLU A 35 6.40 -16.73 1.60
CA GLU A 35 7.71 -16.08 1.54
C GLU A 35 7.66 -14.61 1.94
N GLN A 36 6.51 -14.12 2.37
CA GLN A 36 6.31 -12.71 2.74
C GLN A 36 5.84 -12.63 4.19
N PRO A 37 6.74 -12.76 5.16
CA PRO A 37 6.34 -12.89 6.57
C PRO A 37 5.88 -11.59 7.22
N VAL A 38 6.01 -10.46 6.54
CA VAL A 38 5.67 -9.15 7.12
C VAL A 38 4.87 -8.34 6.12
N PHE A 39 3.89 -7.59 6.65
CA PHE A 39 3.09 -6.64 5.89
C PHE A 39 3.58 -5.24 6.27
N TYR A 40 3.85 -4.38 5.28
CA TYR A 40 4.49 -3.08 5.49
C TYR A 40 3.60 -1.92 5.03
N PRO A 41 2.67 -1.44 5.85
CA PRO A 41 2.01 -0.18 5.52
C PRO A 41 2.94 0.99 5.89
N VAL A 42 2.87 2.07 5.10
CA VAL A 42 3.77 3.20 5.29
C VAL A 42 3.02 4.41 5.80
N THR A 43 3.75 5.36 6.38
CA THR A 43 3.13 6.47 7.10
C THR A 43 3.02 7.74 6.26
N ASN A 44 3.59 7.76 5.03
CA ASN A 44 3.43 8.96 4.22
C ASN A 44 3.21 8.62 2.76
N GLU A 45 2.42 9.48 2.13
CA GLU A 45 1.98 9.27 0.76
C GLU A 45 3.15 9.33 -0.21
N ALA A 46 4.13 10.19 0.03
CA ALA A 46 5.26 10.35 -0.88
C ALA A 46 6.07 9.06 -0.99
N TYR A 47 6.26 8.37 0.13
CA TYR A 47 6.97 7.10 0.11
C TYR A 47 6.17 6.04 -0.65
N ALA A 48 4.85 5.98 -0.40
CA ALA A 48 4.00 5.02 -1.12
C ALA A 48 3.98 5.30 -2.61
N ALA A 49 3.91 6.58 -3.00
CA ALA A 49 3.91 6.96 -4.40
C ALA A 49 5.24 6.61 -5.06
N GLN A 50 6.35 6.86 -4.36
CA GLN A 50 7.67 6.51 -4.88
C GLN A 50 7.78 5.01 -5.11
N SER A 51 7.31 4.20 -4.16
CA SER A 51 7.35 2.75 -4.29
C SER A 51 6.48 2.26 -5.44
N ALA A 52 5.28 2.84 -5.58
CA ALA A 52 4.38 2.45 -6.66
C ALA A 52 4.98 2.80 -8.01
N ARG A 53 5.55 4.00 -8.14
CA ARG A 53 6.14 4.46 -9.38
C ARG A 53 7.41 3.70 -9.74
N ASP A 54 8.29 3.47 -8.73
CA ASP A 54 9.63 2.97 -9.01
C ASP A 54 9.71 1.45 -8.94
N TRP A 55 8.85 0.80 -8.18
CA TRP A 55 8.90 -0.64 -7.96
C TRP A 55 7.77 -1.37 -8.67
N ASN A 56 6.52 -0.99 -8.40
CA ASN A 56 5.39 -1.73 -8.96
C ASN A 56 5.30 -1.61 -10.48
N THR A 57 5.84 -0.52 -11.06
CA THR A 57 5.82 -0.36 -12.50
C THR A 57 6.89 -1.22 -13.20
N ARG A 58 7.82 -1.79 -12.45
CA ARG A 58 8.87 -2.64 -13.02
C ARG A 58 8.52 -4.12 -13.03
N TYR A 59 7.56 -4.51 -12.21
CA TYR A 59 7.28 -5.92 -11.96
C TYR A 59 5.79 -6.20 -12.16
N GLY A 60 5.48 -7.49 -12.37
CA GLY A 60 4.10 -7.92 -12.51
C GLY A 60 3.42 -7.26 -13.69
N SER A 61 2.28 -6.62 -13.45
CA SER A 61 1.50 -5.96 -14.51
C SER A 61 2.13 -4.64 -14.96
N ARG A 62 3.17 -4.19 -14.27
CA ARG A 62 3.86 -2.92 -14.52
C ARG A 62 2.98 -1.71 -14.24
N VAL A 63 1.98 -1.89 -13.40
CA VAL A 63 1.13 -0.80 -12.92
C VAL A 63 1.20 -0.79 -11.41
N GLY A 64 1.43 0.37 -10.84
CA GLY A 64 1.45 0.56 -9.41
C GLY A 64 0.32 1.47 -8.97
N TYR A 65 -0.24 1.17 -7.82
CA TYR A 65 -1.32 1.96 -7.23
C TYR A 65 -0.92 2.38 -5.83
N VAL A 66 -1.44 3.51 -5.38
CA VAL A 66 -1.30 3.94 -3.99
C VAL A 66 -2.67 3.83 -3.34
N THR A 67 -2.74 3.11 -2.22
CA THR A 67 -3.95 3.03 -1.42
C THR A 67 -3.76 3.82 -0.13
N ARG A 68 -4.87 4.34 0.39
CA ARG A 68 -4.90 5.08 1.66
C ARG A 68 -6.01 4.51 2.53
N PHE A 69 -5.73 4.39 3.83
CA PHE A 69 -6.71 3.83 4.75
C PHE A 69 -6.41 4.29 6.17
N GLU A 70 -7.45 4.21 7.04
CA GLU A 70 -7.35 4.63 8.43
C GLU A 70 -7.35 3.39 9.32
N VAL A 71 -6.48 3.37 10.32
CA VAL A 71 -6.38 2.23 11.26
C VAL A 71 -6.43 2.78 12.68
N LYS A 72 -7.07 2.06 13.58
CA LYS A 72 -7.18 2.49 14.97
C LYS A 72 -5.80 2.68 15.59
N ALA A 73 -5.57 3.87 16.13
CA ALA A 73 -4.26 4.24 16.68
C ALA A 73 -3.85 3.31 17.83
N ASP A 74 -4.80 2.96 18.70
CA ASP A 74 -4.52 2.08 19.83
C ASP A 74 -3.97 0.73 19.38
N TYR A 75 -4.53 0.20 18.30
CA TYR A 75 -4.07 -1.08 17.77
C TYR A 75 -2.66 -0.97 17.21
N LEU A 76 -2.38 0.11 16.45
CA LEU A 76 -1.07 0.29 15.83
C LEU A 76 0.05 0.48 16.87
N ALA A 77 -0.30 0.98 18.05
CA ALA A 77 0.71 1.27 19.09
C ALA A 77 1.51 0.03 19.51
N LYS A 78 0.99 -1.16 19.23
CA LYS A 78 1.69 -2.39 19.63
C LYS A 78 2.70 -2.89 18.60
N PHE A 79 2.83 -2.22 17.46
CA PHE A 79 3.75 -2.64 16.42
C PHE A 79 4.92 -1.69 16.28
N ASP A 80 6.05 -2.21 15.80
CA ASP A 80 7.22 -1.40 15.53
C ASP A 80 7.01 -0.52 14.32
N LYS A 81 7.47 0.71 14.42
CA LYS A 81 7.49 1.65 13.32
C LYS A 81 8.97 1.94 13.02
N ARG A 82 9.38 1.76 11.77
CA ARG A 82 10.78 1.86 11.40
C ARG A 82 10.99 2.81 10.24
N VAL A 83 12.12 3.51 10.27
CA VAL A 83 12.55 4.33 9.14
C VAL A 83 13.55 3.51 8.36
N VAL A 84 13.24 3.28 7.09
CA VAL A 84 14.06 2.44 6.22
C VAL A 84 14.54 3.29 5.05
N GLY A 85 15.86 3.53 4.96
CA GLY A 85 16.41 4.38 3.92
C GLY A 85 16.28 5.85 4.27
N GLY A 86 15.55 6.63 3.47
CA GLY A 86 15.42 8.05 3.69
C GLY A 86 14.45 8.40 4.81
N ARG A 87 14.41 9.68 5.20
CA ARG A 87 13.58 10.15 6.30
C ARG A 87 12.10 9.87 6.11
N VAL A 88 11.64 9.92 4.86
CA VAL A 88 10.21 9.73 4.58
C VAL A 88 9.85 8.26 4.47
N HIS A 89 10.83 7.37 4.55
CA HIS A 89 10.60 5.93 4.38
C HIS A 89 10.27 5.27 5.72
N GLU A 90 9.19 5.74 6.35
CA GLU A 90 8.73 5.20 7.62
C GLU A 90 7.60 4.20 7.39
N GLU A 91 7.70 3.05 8.02
CA GLU A 91 6.73 1.98 7.82
C GLU A 91 6.49 1.22 9.11
N TYR A 92 5.29 0.62 9.21
CA TYR A 92 4.98 -0.32 10.29
C TYR A 92 5.32 -1.73 9.84
N TRP A 93 5.77 -2.54 10.76
CA TRP A 93 6.08 -3.95 10.50
C TRP A 93 5.01 -4.80 11.17
N ILE A 94 4.07 -5.30 10.37
CA ILE A 94 2.94 -6.10 10.84
C ILE A 94 3.21 -7.55 10.47
N PRO A 95 3.39 -8.46 11.45
CA PRO A 95 3.58 -9.88 11.10
C PRO A 95 2.42 -10.38 10.26
N ALA A 96 2.73 -11.24 9.29
CA ALA A 96 1.70 -11.75 8.38
C ALA A 96 0.55 -12.44 9.14
N GLU A 97 0.89 -13.10 10.24
CA GLU A 97 -0.14 -13.79 11.05
C GLU A 97 -1.11 -12.82 11.72
N ASP A 98 -0.74 -11.54 11.84
CA ASP A 98 -1.62 -10.54 12.46
C ASP A 98 -2.43 -9.78 11.41
N LEU A 99 -2.27 -10.08 10.13
CA LEU A 99 -2.91 -9.29 9.08
C LEU A 99 -4.43 -9.37 9.14
N GLU A 100 -4.97 -10.53 9.48
CA GLU A 100 -6.41 -10.68 9.59
C GLU A 100 -6.97 -9.74 10.66
N GLU A 101 -6.31 -9.68 11.80
CA GLU A 101 -6.73 -8.76 12.86
C GLU A 101 -6.52 -7.31 12.42
N PHE A 102 -5.39 -7.03 11.76
CA PHE A 102 -5.12 -5.69 11.22
C PHE A 102 -6.28 -5.22 10.34
N ASN A 103 -6.74 -6.09 9.45
CA ASN A 103 -7.85 -5.74 8.56
C ASN A 103 -9.11 -5.36 9.34
N ARG A 104 -9.36 -6.03 10.45
CA ARG A 104 -10.53 -5.70 11.29
C ARG A 104 -10.40 -4.34 11.96
N GLN A 105 -9.19 -3.82 12.06
CA GLN A 105 -8.93 -2.53 12.70
C GLN A 105 -8.94 -1.37 11.71
N ILE A 106 -9.15 -1.65 10.43
CA ILE A 106 -9.30 -0.59 9.43
C ILE A 106 -10.67 0.06 9.60
N VAL A 107 -10.69 1.38 9.67
CA VAL A 107 -11.92 2.15 9.85
C VAL A 107 -12.32 2.71 8.49
N GLY A 108 -13.50 2.35 8.00
CA GLY A 108 -13.96 2.77 6.69
C GLY A 108 -13.36 1.92 5.59
N LYS A 109 -13.21 2.51 4.41
CA LYS A 109 -12.77 1.79 3.23
C LYS A 109 -11.34 2.12 2.87
N ILE A 110 -10.68 1.17 2.21
CA ILE A 110 -9.39 1.40 1.57
C ILE A 110 -9.66 2.19 0.29
N GLU A 111 -8.93 3.28 0.08
CA GLU A 111 -9.13 4.16 -1.07
C GLU A 111 -7.95 4.07 -2.01
N VAL A 112 -8.20 4.07 -3.32
CA VAL A 112 -7.14 4.17 -4.32
C VAL A 112 -6.97 5.63 -4.65
N ILE A 113 -5.79 6.19 -4.33
CA ILE A 113 -5.55 7.62 -4.50
C ILE A 113 -4.49 7.92 -5.56
N GLY A 114 -3.86 6.90 -6.13
CA GLY A 114 -2.86 7.12 -7.18
C GLY A 114 -2.68 5.91 -8.06
N ARG A 115 -2.23 6.14 -9.28
CA ARG A 115 -1.97 5.08 -10.25
C ARG A 115 -0.79 5.49 -11.12
N PHE A 116 0.16 4.57 -11.30
CA PHE A 116 1.36 4.79 -12.12
C PHE A 116 1.53 3.62 -13.07
N GLU A 117 1.92 3.90 -14.33
CA GLU A 117 2.21 2.86 -15.30
C GLU A 117 3.65 2.96 -15.73
N ALA A 118 4.23 1.82 -16.14
CA ALA A 118 5.57 1.81 -16.73
C ALA A 118 5.53 2.57 -18.05
N GLU A 119 6.53 3.37 -18.32
CA GLU A 119 6.64 4.06 -19.59
C GLU A 119 7.07 3.10 -20.67
N GLY A 120 6.56 3.28 -21.87
CA GLY A 120 6.61 2.41 -22.83
C GLY A 120 7.45 1.66 -23.60
N ARG A 121 7.40 1.71 -23.55
CA ARG A 121 7.67 1.20 -23.96
C ARG A 121 7.84 1.04 -24.82
N GLY A 122 8.01 1.44 -24.59
CA GLY A 122 8.09 1.33 -24.97
C GLY A 122 8.04 1.58 -25.30
N GLU A 123 8.58 1.84 -25.20
CA GLU A 123 8.43 2.13 -25.22
C GLU A 123 7.89 2.76 -25.56
N THR A 124 8.24 3.14 -25.82
CA THR A 124 7.75 3.76 -26.11
C THR A 124 7.16 4.51 -26.21
N ARG A 125 7.71 4.94 -26.44
CA ARG A 125 7.20 5.57 -26.45
C ARG A 125 6.54 6.01 -26.66
N GLY A 126 6.96 6.20 -26.81
CA GLY A 126 6.47 6.55 -26.89
C GLY A 126 6.07 6.89 -26.83
N GLU A 127 6.58 7.06 -26.97
CA GLU A 127 6.16 7.33 -26.79
C GLU A 127 5.51 7.48 -26.49
N GLU A 128 5.97 7.58 -26.59
CA GLU A 128 5.44 7.79 -26.25
C GLU A 128 4.80 8.01 -25.82
N VAL A 129 5.26 8.05 -26.02
CA VAL A 129 4.59 8.27 -25.49
C VAL A 129 3.95 8.60 -25.02
N THR A 130 4.10 8.69 -24.82
CA THR A 130 3.45 8.92 -24.31
C THR A 130 2.77 9.08 -23.86
N ASN A 131 2.97 9.00 -23.67
CA ASN A 131 2.29 9.06 -23.19
C ASN A 131 1.67 9.05 -23.07
N ALA A 132 1.96 9.00 -22.98
CA ALA A 132 1.35 8.88 -22.78
C ALA A 132 0.92 8.92 -23.00
#